data_a43b3202eaf4f6791a3432884f52b51a
#
_entry.id   a43b3202eaf4f6791a3432884f52b51a
#
_cell.length_a   1.000
_cell.length_b   1.000
_cell.length_c   1.000
_cell.angle_alpha   90.00
_cell.angle_beta   90.00
_cell.angle_gamma   90.00
#
_symmetry.space_group_name_H-M   'P 1'
#
loop_
_entity.id
_entity.type
_entity.pdbx_description
1 polymer ?
#
loop_
_entity_poly.entity_id
_entity_poly.type
_entity_poly.pdbx_seq_one_letter_code
_entity_poly.pdbx_strand_id
1 'polypeptide(L)'
;FGLENLGLEKTERGNIWVDGQMRTSVPGVYACGDLTGFSLLAHTAVREAEVAVHAVLGKEDCMSYKAVPGVVYTNPEIAGVGDTEETLRKKGIPYRTIKLPMAYSGRFVAENEGVNGMCKLLLAEDDTLLGAHVLGNPASEIITLAGMAIELRLTVSEWKKIIFPHPTVGEIFREAL
;
A
#
# COMPACT_ATOMS: atom_id res chain seq x y z
N PHE A 1 -1.15 26.38 -15.72
CA PHE A 1 -2.42 25.81 -16.20
C PHE A 1 -3.63 26.70 -15.87
N GLY A 2 -3.45 27.89 -15.28
CA GLY A 2 -4.56 28.77 -14.92
C GLY A 2 -5.34 28.33 -13.67
N LEU A 3 -4.75 27.45 -12.83
CA LEU A 3 -5.36 27.00 -11.57
C LEU A 3 -5.66 28.17 -10.62
N GLU A 4 -4.89 29.22 -10.70
CA GLU A 4 -5.09 30.48 -9.96
C GLU A 4 -6.43 31.15 -10.26
N ASN A 5 -7.01 30.90 -11.44
CA ASN A 5 -8.30 31.44 -11.85
C ASN A 5 -9.50 30.70 -11.26
N LEU A 6 -9.27 29.52 -10.69
CA LEU A 6 -10.34 28.68 -10.12
C LEU A 6 -10.60 28.93 -8.64
N GLY A 7 -9.72 29.67 -7.95
CA GLY A 7 -9.89 29.95 -6.51
C GLY A 7 -9.83 28.70 -5.62
N LEU A 8 -9.06 27.67 -6.04
CA LEU A 8 -8.92 26.40 -5.32
C LEU A 8 -8.16 26.59 -4.00
N GLU A 9 -8.67 26.01 -2.94
CA GLU A 9 -7.92 25.89 -1.68
C GLU A 9 -6.70 24.99 -1.86
N LYS A 10 -5.64 25.36 -1.13
CA LYS A 10 -4.37 24.61 -1.12
C LYS A 10 -4.03 24.18 0.29
N THR A 11 -3.39 23.03 0.39
CA THR A 11 -2.77 22.58 1.63
C THR A 11 -1.58 23.45 2.00
N GLU A 12 -1.07 23.36 3.23
CA GLU A 12 0.15 24.06 3.68
C GLU A 12 1.36 23.77 2.78
N ARG A 13 1.38 22.62 2.10
CA ARG A 13 2.44 22.21 1.17
C ARG A 13 2.22 22.72 -0.26
N GLY A 14 1.12 23.46 -0.53
CA GLY A 14 0.80 24.02 -1.83
C GLY A 14 0.05 23.08 -2.79
N ASN A 15 -0.28 21.87 -2.36
CA ASN A 15 -1.10 20.93 -3.14
C ASN A 15 -2.57 21.35 -3.13
N ILE A 16 -3.34 20.91 -4.12
CA ILE A 16 -4.78 21.15 -4.15
C ILE A 16 -5.45 20.34 -3.02
N TRP A 17 -6.20 21.05 -2.18
CA TRP A 17 -6.99 20.38 -1.14
C TRP A 17 -8.17 19.62 -1.76
N VAL A 18 -8.39 18.38 -1.30
CA VAL A 18 -9.56 17.58 -1.67
C VAL A 18 -10.10 16.83 -0.45
N ASP A 19 -11.40 16.51 -0.48
CA ASP A 19 -12.02 15.61 0.48
C ASP A 19 -11.79 14.13 0.14
N GLY A 20 -12.37 13.22 0.93
CA GLY A 20 -12.26 11.76 0.69
C GLY A 20 -12.90 11.27 -0.62
N GLN A 21 -13.68 12.12 -1.29
CA GLN A 21 -14.30 11.85 -2.59
C GLN A 21 -13.63 12.62 -3.75
N MET A 22 -12.43 13.11 -3.53
CA MET A 22 -11.63 13.90 -4.49
C MET A 22 -12.28 15.22 -4.92
N ARG A 23 -13.25 15.74 -4.14
CA ARG A 23 -13.84 17.06 -4.40
C ARG A 23 -12.90 18.15 -3.91
N THR A 24 -12.71 19.17 -4.70
CA THR A 24 -12.00 20.38 -4.28
C THR A 24 -12.92 21.32 -3.48
N SER A 25 -12.40 22.45 -3.02
CA SER A 25 -13.18 23.53 -2.40
C SER A 25 -14.18 24.19 -3.35
N VAL A 26 -14.05 24.00 -4.65
CA VAL A 26 -14.93 24.59 -5.67
C VAL A 26 -15.94 23.55 -6.15
N PRO A 27 -17.25 23.79 -6.02
CA PRO A 27 -18.29 22.87 -6.45
C PRO A 27 -18.15 22.45 -7.92
N GLY A 28 -18.23 21.13 -8.18
CA GLY A 28 -18.13 20.55 -9.52
C GLY A 28 -16.69 20.42 -10.04
N VAL A 29 -15.69 20.80 -9.24
CA VAL A 29 -14.27 20.64 -9.55
C VAL A 29 -13.65 19.54 -8.68
N TYR A 30 -12.93 18.63 -9.31
CA TYR A 30 -12.26 17.50 -8.67
C TYR A 30 -10.77 17.54 -8.99
N ALA A 31 -9.94 16.97 -8.12
CA ALA A 31 -8.51 16.81 -8.37
C ALA A 31 -8.04 15.42 -7.96
N CYS A 32 -7.13 14.83 -8.73
CA CYS A 32 -6.54 13.53 -8.46
C CYS A 32 -5.07 13.49 -8.92
N GLY A 33 -4.34 12.48 -8.45
CA GLY A 33 -2.93 12.30 -8.75
C GLY A 33 -2.02 13.27 -8.00
N ASP A 34 -0.86 13.54 -8.56
CA ASP A 34 0.21 14.32 -7.94
C ASP A 34 -0.22 15.69 -7.42
N LEU A 35 -1.27 16.27 -8.02
CA LEU A 35 -1.85 17.56 -7.61
C LEU A 35 -2.35 17.57 -6.17
N THR A 36 -2.83 16.43 -5.66
CA THR A 36 -3.38 16.29 -4.30
C THR A 36 -2.30 16.15 -3.24
N GLY A 37 -1.11 15.67 -3.64
CA GLY A 37 0.04 15.50 -2.76
C GLY A 37 -0.04 14.34 -1.78
N PHE A 38 -1.08 13.48 -1.84
CA PHE A 38 -1.19 12.31 -0.98
C PHE A 38 -0.23 11.20 -1.41
N SER A 39 -0.12 10.94 -2.71
CA SER A 39 0.73 9.91 -3.27
C SER A 39 1.16 10.31 -4.68
N LEU A 40 2.45 10.20 -4.97
CA LEU A 40 3.02 10.51 -6.29
C LEU A 40 3.19 9.23 -7.12
N LEU A 41 2.13 8.40 -7.16
CA LEU A 41 2.14 7.09 -7.78
C LEU A 41 0.97 6.95 -8.76
N ALA A 42 1.26 6.46 -9.97
CA ALA A 42 0.28 6.32 -11.04
C ALA A 42 -0.94 5.46 -10.64
N HIS A 43 -0.71 4.34 -9.95
CA HIS A 43 -1.78 3.45 -9.49
C HIS A 43 -2.68 4.09 -8.42
N THR A 44 -2.15 4.99 -7.59
CA THR A 44 -2.95 5.80 -6.67
C THR A 44 -3.81 6.79 -7.44
N ALA A 45 -3.21 7.51 -8.42
CA ALA A 45 -3.93 8.47 -9.25
C ALA A 45 -5.10 7.81 -10.03
N VAL A 46 -4.94 6.58 -10.49
CA VAL A 46 -6.02 5.80 -11.14
C VAL A 46 -7.18 5.60 -10.16
N ARG A 47 -6.92 5.15 -8.93
CA ARG A 47 -7.96 4.91 -7.93
C ARG A 47 -8.63 6.23 -7.48
N GLU A 48 -7.87 7.29 -7.31
CA GLU A 48 -8.40 8.63 -7.02
C GLU A 48 -9.34 9.11 -8.13
N ALA A 49 -8.98 8.88 -9.41
CA ALA A 49 -9.81 9.24 -10.55
C ALA A 49 -11.12 8.43 -10.59
N GLU A 50 -11.09 7.13 -10.25
CA GLU A 50 -12.30 6.31 -10.11
C GLU A 50 -13.23 6.88 -9.04
N VAL A 51 -12.69 7.23 -7.87
CA VAL A 51 -13.45 7.85 -6.77
C VAL A 51 -14.06 9.17 -7.20
N ALA A 52 -13.29 10.02 -7.89
CA ALA A 52 -13.80 11.29 -8.44
C ALA A 52 -14.95 11.07 -9.42
N VAL A 53 -14.83 10.12 -10.34
CA VAL A 53 -15.90 9.77 -11.30
C VAL A 53 -17.14 9.22 -10.57
N HIS A 54 -16.96 8.36 -9.56
CA HIS A 54 -18.08 7.89 -8.74
C HIS A 54 -18.80 9.05 -8.04
N ALA A 55 -18.05 10.01 -7.48
CA ALA A 55 -18.63 11.19 -6.86
C ALA A 55 -19.42 12.07 -7.87
N VAL A 56 -18.91 12.25 -9.11
CA VAL A 56 -19.62 12.93 -10.19
C VAL A 56 -20.93 12.22 -10.55
N LEU A 57 -20.95 10.90 -10.51
CA LEU A 57 -22.12 10.06 -10.82
C LEU A 57 -23.08 9.88 -9.63
N GLY A 58 -22.79 10.49 -8.48
CA GLY A 58 -23.60 10.35 -7.26
C GLY A 58 -23.52 8.97 -6.61
N LYS A 59 -22.48 8.20 -6.91
CA LYS A 59 -22.20 6.89 -6.26
C LYS A 59 -21.41 7.10 -4.98
N GLU A 60 -21.70 6.27 -3.97
CA GLU A 60 -20.91 6.25 -2.73
C GLU A 60 -19.57 5.57 -2.99
N ASP A 61 -18.49 6.30 -2.78
CA ASP A 61 -17.12 5.81 -2.79
C ASP A 61 -16.21 6.79 -2.05
N CYS A 62 -15.13 6.30 -1.47
CA CYS A 62 -14.16 7.10 -0.75
C CYS A 62 -12.75 6.55 -0.96
N MET A 63 -11.77 7.45 -1.03
CA MET A 63 -10.37 7.05 -1.11
C MET A 63 -9.86 6.51 0.22
N SER A 64 -9.19 5.36 0.16
CA SER A 64 -8.40 4.80 1.27
C SER A 64 -6.92 4.84 0.90
N TYR A 65 -6.10 5.40 1.79
CA TYR A 65 -4.63 5.43 1.62
C TYR A 65 -3.92 4.45 2.56
N LYS A 66 -4.65 3.54 3.23
CA LYS A 66 -4.09 2.60 4.20
C LYS A 66 -3.13 1.58 3.58
N ALA A 67 -3.47 1.13 2.37
CA ALA A 67 -2.80 0.02 1.71
C ALA A 67 -2.28 0.39 0.31
N VAL A 68 -1.71 1.58 0.16
CA VAL A 68 -1.07 2.00 -1.09
C VAL A 68 0.31 1.34 -1.17
N PRO A 69 0.57 0.43 -2.12
CA PRO A 69 1.87 -0.21 -2.25
C PRO A 69 2.87 0.74 -2.94
N GLY A 70 4.10 0.76 -2.42
CA GLY A 70 5.23 1.43 -3.05
C GLY A 70 6.27 0.41 -3.50
N VAL A 71 6.84 0.60 -4.70
CA VAL A 71 7.83 -0.30 -5.27
C VAL A 71 9.03 0.47 -5.81
N VAL A 72 10.22 -0.05 -5.53
CA VAL A 72 11.48 0.36 -6.17
C VAL A 72 11.95 -0.79 -7.05
N TYR A 73 11.94 -0.56 -8.36
CA TYR A 73 12.25 -1.55 -9.40
C TYR A 73 13.76 -1.73 -9.61
N THR A 74 14.47 -1.94 -8.51
CA THR A 74 15.89 -2.33 -8.52
C THR A 74 16.01 -3.86 -8.72
N ASN A 75 17.22 -4.38 -8.79
CA ASN A 75 17.47 -5.82 -8.72
C ASN A 75 18.43 -6.13 -7.56
N PRO A 76 17.95 -6.73 -6.48
CA PRO A 76 16.56 -7.15 -6.21
C PRO A 76 15.58 -5.97 -6.03
N GLU A 77 14.29 -6.22 -6.27
CA GLU A 77 13.21 -5.27 -6.03
C GLU A 77 13.00 -5.03 -4.53
N ILE A 78 12.50 -3.82 -4.21
CA ILE A 78 12.03 -3.49 -2.86
C ILE A 78 10.58 -3.05 -2.96
N ALA A 79 9.70 -3.66 -2.19
CA ALA A 79 8.30 -3.24 -2.10
C ALA A 79 7.85 -3.12 -0.66
N GLY A 80 6.92 -2.20 -0.42
CA GLY A 80 6.31 -2.00 0.89
C GLY A 80 4.88 -1.52 0.78
N VAL A 81 4.06 -1.84 1.78
CA VAL A 81 2.68 -1.40 1.90
C VAL A 81 2.31 -1.22 3.37
N GLY A 82 1.45 -0.25 3.66
CA GLY A 82 1.04 0.10 5.03
C GLY A 82 2.11 0.86 5.81
N ASP A 83 2.08 0.74 7.11
CA ASP A 83 2.97 1.47 8.01
C ASP A 83 4.39 0.87 8.07
N THR A 84 5.37 1.73 8.30
CA THR A 84 6.74 1.35 8.66
C THR A 84 6.90 1.33 10.18
N GLU A 85 7.96 0.70 10.69
CA GLU A 85 8.31 0.78 12.13
C GLU A 85 8.46 2.24 12.59
N GLU A 86 8.98 3.11 11.72
CA GLU A 86 9.15 4.54 12.03
C GLU A 86 7.80 5.25 12.15
N THR A 87 6.88 5.02 11.20
CA THR A 87 5.56 5.64 11.23
C THR A 87 4.74 5.17 12.42
N LEU A 88 4.80 3.88 12.77
CA LEU A 88 4.11 3.34 13.94
C LEU A 88 4.65 3.93 15.25
N ARG A 89 5.98 4.08 15.37
CA ARG A 89 6.58 4.75 16.54
C ARG A 89 6.13 6.21 16.65
N LYS A 90 6.10 6.95 15.54
CA LYS A 90 5.63 8.35 15.52
C LYS A 90 4.15 8.46 15.88
N LYS A 91 3.33 7.49 15.50
CA LYS A 91 1.89 7.42 15.83
C LYS A 91 1.64 6.90 17.25
N GLY A 92 2.65 6.39 17.95
CA GLY A 92 2.50 5.74 19.26
C GLY A 92 1.68 4.44 19.21
N ILE A 93 1.65 3.77 18.07
CA ILE A 93 0.91 2.51 17.86
C ILE A 93 1.82 1.34 18.25
N PRO A 94 1.43 0.51 19.24
CA PRO A 94 2.18 -0.70 19.58
C PRO A 94 2.12 -1.71 18.45
N TYR A 95 3.24 -2.38 18.20
CA TYR A 95 3.36 -3.39 17.15
C TYR A 95 4.38 -4.46 17.51
N ARG A 96 4.25 -5.62 16.91
CA ARG A 96 5.29 -6.66 16.87
C ARG A 96 5.82 -6.83 15.45
N THR A 97 7.08 -7.17 15.32
CA THR A 97 7.75 -7.36 14.03
C THR A 97 8.07 -8.83 13.80
N ILE A 98 7.72 -9.34 12.62
CA ILE A 98 8.19 -10.63 12.12
C ILE A 98 9.15 -10.36 10.97
N LYS A 99 10.32 -11.01 10.98
CA LYS A 99 11.31 -10.96 9.90
C LYS A 99 11.65 -12.37 9.48
N LEU A 100 11.51 -12.66 8.19
CA LEU A 100 11.80 -13.97 7.63
C LEU A 100 12.66 -13.80 6.37
N PRO A 101 13.80 -14.53 6.26
CA PRO A 101 14.57 -14.55 5.02
C PRO A 101 13.73 -15.08 3.85
N MET A 102 13.85 -14.50 2.66
CA MET A 102 13.17 -15.00 1.46
C MET A 102 13.58 -16.43 1.08
N ALA A 103 14.70 -16.92 1.59
CA ALA A 103 15.14 -18.30 1.45
C ALA A 103 14.16 -19.36 2.00
N TYR A 104 13.17 -18.95 2.82
CA TYR A 104 12.07 -19.82 3.24
C TYR A 104 11.05 -20.09 2.13
N SER A 105 11.10 -19.35 1.02
CA SER A 105 10.36 -19.67 -0.20
C SER A 105 11.26 -20.47 -1.14
N GLY A 106 10.98 -21.75 -1.36
CA GLY A 106 11.73 -22.59 -2.30
C GLY A 106 11.71 -22.05 -3.74
N ARG A 107 10.58 -21.42 -4.14
CA ARG A 107 10.47 -20.78 -5.46
C ARG A 107 11.40 -19.57 -5.57
N PHE A 108 11.48 -18.74 -4.52
CA PHE A 108 12.43 -17.62 -4.49
C PHE A 108 13.87 -18.10 -4.70
N VAL A 109 14.28 -19.13 -3.98
CA VAL A 109 15.63 -19.68 -4.09
C VAL A 109 15.91 -20.19 -5.50
N ALA A 110 14.94 -20.88 -6.11
CA ALA A 110 15.10 -21.45 -7.45
C ALA A 110 15.21 -20.38 -8.55
N GLU A 111 14.53 -19.25 -8.38
CA GLU A 111 14.50 -18.18 -9.39
C GLU A 111 15.53 -17.07 -9.15
N ASN A 112 16.09 -16.97 -7.95
CA ASN A 112 17.01 -15.89 -7.54
C ASN A 112 18.29 -16.49 -6.95
N GLU A 113 19.04 -17.24 -7.75
CA GLU A 113 20.26 -17.90 -7.32
C GLU A 113 21.28 -16.93 -6.71
N GLY A 114 21.72 -17.22 -5.48
CA GLY A 114 22.70 -16.41 -4.75
C GLY A 114 22.20 -15.07 -4.23
N VAL A 115 20.91 -14.75 -4.42
CA VAL A 115 20.31 -13.49 -3.93
C VAL A 115 19.77 -13.66 -2.51
N ASN A 116 20.12 -12.72 -1.64
CA ASN A 116 19.52 -12.60 -0.32
C ASN A 116 18.29 -11.69 -0.37
N GLY A 117 17.26 -12.05 0.36
CA GLY A 117 16.05 -11.26 0.48
C GLY A 117 15.41 -11.38 1.86
N MET A 118 14.44 -10.54 2.14
CA MET A 118 13.75 -10.50 3.43
C MET A 118 12.28 -10.13 3.25
N CYS A 119 11.42 -10.82 3.97
CA CYS A 119 10.04 -10.43 4.24
C CYS A 119 9.95 -9.91 5.67
N LYS A 120 9.36 -8.73 5.84
CA LYS A 120 9.09 -8.13 7.16
C LYS A 120 7.62 -7.80 7.26
N LEU A 121 6.97 -8.25 8.34
CA LEU A 121 5.58 -7.96 8.67
C LEU A 121 5.51 -7.19 10.00
N LEU A 122 4.62 -6.21 10.07
CA LEU A 122 4.30 -5.45 11.27
C LEU A 122 2.85 -5.74 11.65
N LEU A 123 2.65 -6.23 12.85
CA LEU A 123 1.34 -6.68 13.34
C LEU A 123 0.92 -5.88 14.57
N ALA A 124 -0.35 -5.52 14.64
CA ALA A 124 -0.96 -4.91 15.82
C ALA A 124 -1.14 -5.92 16.96
N GLU A 125 -1.56 -5.44 18.12
CA GLU A 125 -1.87 -6.28 19.29
C GLU A 125 -3.05 -7.23 19.05
N ASP A 126 -3.98 -6.86 18.16
CA ASP A 126 -5.11 -7.70 17.73
C ASP A 126 -4.77 -8.65 16.59
N ASP A 127 -3.47 -8.80 16.28
CA ASP A 127 -2.95 -9.63 15.19
C ASP A 127 -3.37 -9.17 13.76
N THR A 128 -3.89 -7.95 13.60
CA THR A 128 -4.09 -7.40 12.24
C THR A 128 -2.77 -6.92 11.65
N LEU A 129 -2.66 -7.01 10.30
CA LEU A 129 -1.48 -6.54 9.58
C LEU A 129 -1.51 -5.01 9.49
N LEU A 130 -0.44 -4.36 9.94
CA LEU A 130 -0.23 -2.91 9.86
C LEU A 130 0.68 -2.51 8.70
N GLY A 131 1.63 -3.35 8.34
CA GLY A 131 2.58 -3.08 7.28
C GLY A 131 3.36 -4.31 6.87
N ALA A 132 3.79 -4.32 5.60
CA ALA A 132 4.64 -5.36 5.03
C ALA A 132 5.72 -4.76 4.14
N HIS A 133 6.92 -5.33 4.19
CA HIS A 133 8.05 -4.89 3.39
C HIS A 133 8.80 -6.11 2.88
N VAL A 134 9.10 -6.13 1.60
CA VAL A 134 9.78 -7.23 0.92
C VAL A 134 11.00 -6.70 0.16
N LEU A 135 12.13 -7.37 0.35
CA LEU A 135 13.32 -7.23 -0.47
C LEU A 135 13.53 -8.56 -1.21
N GLY A 136 13.49 -8.57 -2.52
CA GLY A 136 13.67 -9.76 -3.36
C GLY A 136 12.65 -9.85 -4.49
N ASN A 137 13.00 -10.49 -5.60
CA ASN A 137 12.11 -10.62 -6.75
C ASN A 137 11.13 -11.79 -6.57
N PRO A 138 9.87 -11.62 -6.98
CA PRO A 138 9.22 -10.44 -7.53
C PRO A 138 8.42 -9.68 -6.43
N ALA A 139 9.08 -8.81 -5.66
CA ALA A 139 8.43 -8.06 -4.57
C ALA A 139 7.26 -7.21 -5.07
N SER A 140 7.38 -6.62 -6.26
CA SER A 140 6.34 -5.80 -6.90
C SER A 140 5.02 -6.56 -7.10
N GLU A 141 5.08 -7.84 -7.44
CA GLU A 141 3.91 -8.66 -7.69
C GLU A 141 3.25 -9.15 -6.39
N ILE A 142 4.06 -9.62 -5.44
CA ILE A 142 3.54 -10.25 -4.23
C ILE A 142 3.07 -9.24 -3.18
N ILE A 143 3.57 -7.99 -3.18
CA ILE A 143 3.21 -6.99 -2.16
C ILE A 143 1.71 -6.68 -2.12
N THR A 144 1.01 -6.84 -3.23
CA THR A 144 -0.45 -6.66 -3.34
C THR A 144 -1.21 -7.59 -2.39
N LEU A 145 -0.72 -8.81 -2.15
CA LEU A 145 -1.33 -9.75 -1.19
C LEU A 145 -1.36 -9.16 0.23
N ALA A 146 -0.26 -8.52 0.64
CA ALA A 146 -0.21 -7.84 1.92
C ALA A 146 -1.08 -6.58 1.94
N GLY A 147 -1.14 -5.85 0.83
CA GLY A 147 -2.05 -4.71 0.65
C GLY A 147 -3.52 -5.11 0.85
N MET A 148 -3.95 -6.22 0.27
CA MET A 148 -5.28 -6.77 0.48
C MET A 148 -5.54 -7.11 1.96
N ALA A 149 -4.57 -7.73 2.63
CA ALA A 149 -4.70 -8.08 4.05
C ALA A 149 -4.86 -6.82 4.93
N ILE A 150 -4.12 -5.74 4.64
CA ILE A 150 -4.22 -4.46 5.37
C ILE A 150 -5.57 -3.79 5.10
N GLU A 151 -5.98 -3.67 3.82
CA GLU A 151 -7.22 -2.99 3.46
C GLU A 151 -8.45 -3.68 4.06
N LEU A 152 -8.47 -5.01 4.03
CA LEU A 152 -9.54 -5.85 4.59
C LEU A 152 -9.40 -6.08 6.10
N ARG A 153 -8.34 -5.57 6.73
CA ARG A 153 -8.05 -5.76 8.16
C ARG A 153 -8.01 -7.23 8.58
N LEU A 154 -7.40 -8.06 7.75
CA LEU A 154 -7.29 -9.48 8.08
C LEU A 154 -6.36 -9.70 9.27
N THR A 155 -6.81 -10.52 10.20
CA THR A 155 -5.97 -11.04 11.28
C THR A 155 -5.04 -12.15 10.75
N VAL A 156 -3.97 -12.44 11.49
CA VAL A 156 -3.09 -13.59 11.21
C VAL A 156 -3.90 -14.88 11.06
N SER A 157 -4.89 -15.10 11.93
CA SER A 157 -5.71 -16.32 11.90
C SER A 157 -6.57 -16.44 10.65
N GLU A 158 -7.07 -15.32 10.13
CA GLU A 158 -7.85 -15.28 8.88
C GLU A 158 -6.93 -15.46 7.68
N TRP A 159 -5.79 -14.78 7.65
CA TRP A 159 -4.85 -14.89 6.56
C TRP A 159 -4.28 -16.30 6.43
N LYS A 160 -4.03 -17.01 7.51
CA LYS A 160 -3.63 -18.43 7.53
C LYS A 160 -4.64 -19.40 6.90
N LYS A 161 -5.93 -19.02 6.81
CA LYS A 161 -6.94 -19.84 6.14
C LYS A 161 -6.89 -19.72 4.61
N ILE A 162 -6.21 -18.70 4.08
CA ILE A 162 -6.07 -18.52 2.63
C ILE A 162 -5.12 -19.57 2.09
N ILE A 163 -5.52 -20.23 1.00
CA ILE A 163 -4.71 -21.24 0.33
C ILE A 163 -3.80 -20.54 -0.68
N PHE A 164 -2.50 -20.65 -0.47
CA PHE A 164 -1.49 -20.17 -1.40
C PHE A 164 -1.11 -21.30 -2.36
N PRO A 165 -0.96 -21.03 -3.67
CA PRO A 165 -0.47 -22.05 -4.59
C PRO A 165 1.01 -22.36 -4.32
N HIS A 166 1.37 -23.65 -4.45
CA HIS A 166 2.74 -24.14 -4.23
C HIS A 166 3.33 -24.71 -5.52
N PRO A 167 4.61 -24.39 -5.89
CA PRO A 167 5.49 -23.43 -5.21
C PRO A 167 5.33 -22.01 -5.76
N THR A 168 5.24 -21.02 -4.90
CA THR A 168 5.22 -19.60 -5.26
C THR A 168 6.07 -18.76 -4.32
N VAL A 169 6.51 -17.58 -4.79
CA VAL A 169 7.21 -16.63 -3.91
C VAL A 169 6.27 -16.00 -2.88
N GLY A 170 4.99 -15.83 -3.23
CA GLY A 170 3.97 -15.27 -2.33
C GLY A 170 3.71 -16.07 -1.06
N GLU A 171 4.05 -17.39 -1.06
CA GLU A 171 3.98 -18.24 0.14
C GLU A 171 4.82 -17.71 1.30
N ILE A 172 5.80 -16.82 1.03
CA ILE A 172 6.65 -16.23 2.08
C ILE A 172 5.80 -15.53 3.15
N PHE A 173 4.63 -14.97 2.79
CA PHE A 173 3.73 -14.37 3.77
C PHE A 173 3.12 -15.42 4.70
N ARG A 174 2.74 -16.58 4.16
CA ARG A 174 2.23 -17.71 4.96
C ARG A 174 3.29 -18.27 5.89
N GLU A 175 4.52 -18.40 5.38
CA GLU A 175 5.66 -18.91 6.18
C GLU A 175 6.06 -17.93 7.29
N ALA A 176 5.81 -16.62 7.09
CA ALA A 176 6.09 -15.59 8.07
C ALA A 176 5.03 -15.50 9.19
N LEU A 177 3.83 -15.99 8.99
CA LEU A 177 2.72 -15.94 9.95
C LEU A 177 2.67 -17.17 10.85
#